data_8b85dd96dfa95415dfdcc847116e91c2
#
_entry.id   8b85dd96dfa95415dfdcc847116e91c2
#
_cell.length_a   1.000
_cell.length_b   1.000
_cell.length_c   1.000
_cell.angle_alpha   90.00
_cell.angle_beta   90.00
_cell.angle_gamma   90.00
#
_symmetry.space_group_name_H-M   'P 1'
#
loop_
_entity.id
_entity.type
_entity.pdbx_description
1 polymer ?
#
loop_
_entity_poly.entity_id
_entity_poly.type
_entity_poly.pdbx_seq_one_letter_code
_entity_poly.pdbx_strand_id
1 'polypeptide(L)'
;RPAGSDCRAPHRAVPARIVARQGPAKLIQMRIGRIASPDGVAFASIDGELGEPSEMTAREIAEHPFGTPTFTGRSWPLADVRLLAPILASKVVCVGKNYADHIAEMGGRPPADPVIFLKPNTAIIGPNTPIRLPANASPVHFEGELAIVIGRACKDVPAAQAVDNILGYTIGNDVSARDQQQSDGQWTRAKGHDTFCPVGPWIVTDLAPFDPADLELRTVVNGDVKQHARTSLMIHDIGAIVEWISAIMTLLPGDLILTGTPAGVGPIEDGDTVSITIEGIGTLTNPVVRKGKP
;
A
#
# COMPACT_ATOMS: atom_id res chain seq x y z
N ARG A 1 8.86 -47.17 56.42
CA ARG A 1 9.12 -46.32 55.25
C ARG A 1 8.25 -45.10 55.39
N PRO A 2 8.77 -43.85 55.41
CA PRO A 2 7.94 -42.65 55.59
C PRO A 2 7.48 -42.08 54.26
N ALA A 3 6.29 -41.52 54.27
CA ALA A 3 5.61 -40.88 53.19
C ALA A 3 6.26 -39.53 52.78
N GLY A 4 6.39 -39.32 51.47
CA GLY A 4 6.92 -38.05 50.90
C GLY A 4 5.89 -36.93 50.99
N SER A 5 6.31 -35.80 51.51
CA SER A 5 5.57 -34.57 51.57
C SER A 5 5.67 -33.82 50.23
N ASP A 6 4.56 -33.66 49.56
CA ASP A 6 4.41 -32.88 48.31
C ASP A 6 4.23 -31.40 48.66
N CYS A 7 5.28 -30.60 48.60
CA CYS A 7 5.27 -29.14 48.75
C CYS A 7 5.02 -28.47 47.39
N ARG A 8 3.79 -28.32 46.97
CA ARG A 8 3.43 -27.38 45.89
C ARG A 8 3.04 -26.04 46.48
N ALA A 9 3.89 -25.03 46.23
CA ALA A 9 3.57 -23.65 46.55
C ALA A 9 2.46 -23.13 45.59
N PRO A 10 1.52 -22.32 46.07
CA PRO A 10 0.48 -21.79 45.20
C PRO A 10 1.05 -20.68 44.29
N HIS A 11 0.90 -20.85 42.97
CA HIS A 11 1.17 -19.80 42.01
C HIS A 11 0.20 -18.63 42.27
N ARG A 12 0.72 -17.51 42.75
CA ARG A 12 0.00 -16.24 42.80
C ARG A 12 -0.28 -15.80 41.36
N ALA A 13 -1.52 -15.82 40.92
CA ALA A 13 -1.99 -15.18 39.71
C ALA A 13 -1.78 -13.67 39.85
N VAL A 14 -0.94 -13.10 38.97
CA VAL A 14 -0.82 -11.65 38.80
C VAL A 14 -2.10 -11.18 38.09
N PRO A 15 -2.86 -10.24 38.67
CA PRO A 15 -4.06 -9.74 37.99
C PRO A 15 -3.63 -9.01 36.70
N ALA A 16 -4.16 -9.47 35.56
CA ALA A 16 -4.01 -8.75 34.30
C ALA A 16 -4.65 -7.35 34.48
N ARG A 17 -3.82 -6.32 34.48
CA ARG A 17 -4.31 -4.94 34.36
C ARG A 17 -5.03 -4.83 33.03
N ILE A 18 -6.33 -4.73 33.05
CA ILE A 18 -7.15 -4.28 31.94
C ILE A 18 -6.75 -2.82 31.71
N VAL A 19 -5.85 -2.59 30.75
CA VAL A 19 -5.61 -1.24 30.22
C VAL A 19 -6.91 -0.84 29.53
N ALA A 20 -7.59 0.17 30.09
CA ALA A 20 -8.79 0.74 29.50
C ALA A 20 -8.48 1.06 28.02
N ARG A 21 -9.27 0.50 27.11
CA ARG A 21 -9.21 0.82 25.67
C ARG A 21 -9.52 2.31 25.55
N GLN A 22 -8.50 3.12 25.34
CA GLN A 22 -8.69 4.44 24.76
C GLN A 22 -9.25 4.20 23.36
N GLY A 23 -10.40 4.79 23.05
CA GLY A 23 -10.94 4.79 21.71
C GLY A 23 -9.89 5.35 20.73
N PRO A 24 -9.99 5.06 19.43
CA PRO A 24 -9.01 5.53 18.46
C PRO A 24 -8.85 7.03 18.59
N ALA A 25 -7.62 7.49 18.88
CA ALA A 25 -7.28 8.89 18.74
C ALA A 25 -7.55 9.23 17.26
N LYS A 26 -8.49 10.16 16.99
CA LYS A 26 -8.79 10.61 15.65
C LYS A 26 -7.47 11.11 15.05
N LEU A 27 -6.95 10.39 14.06
CA LEU A 27 -5.71 10.79 13.39
C LEU A 27 -5.96 12.17 12.78
N ILE A 28 -5.06 13.10 13.04
CA ILE A 28 -5.05 14.41 12.40
C ILE A 28 -4.81 14.14 10.91
N GLN A 29 -5.54 14.82 10.02
CA GLN A 29 -5.30 14.74 8.58
C GLN A 29 -3.84 15.08 8.29
N MET A 30 -3.09 14.11 7.80
CA MET A 30 -1.66 14.24 7.49
C MET A 30 -1.32 13.49 6.21
N ARG A 31 -0.36 14.04 5.48
CA ARG A 31 0.36 13.31 4.44
C ARG A 31 1.70 12.86 5.02
N ILE A 32 1.90 11.57 5.14
CA ILE A 32 3.12 10.97 5.69
C ILE A 32 3.96 10.44 4.54
N GLY A 33 5.08 11.09 4.28
CA GLY A 33 6.10 10.65 3.34
C GLY A 33 7.30 10.01 4.04
N ARG A 34 8.09 9.28 3.29
CA ARG A 34 9.44 8.87 3.68
C ARG A 34 10.41 9.53 2.72
N ILE A 35 11.38 10.26 3.25
CA ILE A 35 12.27 11.12 2.48
C ILE A 35 13.74 10.70 2.64
N ALA A 36 14.52 10.95 1.59
CA ALA A 36 15.98 11.01 1.68
C ALA A 36 16.37 12.48 1.57
N SER A 37 16.89 13.03 2.66
CA SER A 37 17.40 14.39 2.82
C SER A 37 18.92 14.39 2.91
N PRO A 38 19.61 15.54 2.91
CA PRO A 38 21.03 15.63 3.19
C PRO A 38 21.44 15.03 4.56
N ASP A 39 20.52 15.02 5.52
CA ASP A 39 20.75 14.52 6.89
C ASP A 39 20.43 13.01 7.05
N GLY A 40 19.95 12.36 5.98
CA GLY A 40 19.63 10.93 5.97
C GLY A 40 18.19 10.62 5.58
N VAL A 41 17.75 9.40 5.96
CA VAL A 41 16.41 8.92 5.66
C VAL A 41 15.51 9.07 6.88
N ALA A 42 14.33 9.69 6.69
CA ALA A 42 13.37 9.91 7.77
C ALA A 42 11.92 9.80 7.24
N PHE A 43 10.97 9.62 8.17
CA PHE A 43 9.58 9.92 7.93
C PHE A 43 9.33 11.44 8.07
N ALA A 44 8.40 11.95 7.30
CA ALA A 44 8.05 13.37 7.35
C ALA A 44 6.55 13.58 7.12
N SER A 45 6.00 14.61 7.79
CA SER A 45 4.74 15.20 7.37
C SER A 45 4.98 16.08 6.15
N ILE A 46 4.16 15.89 5.13
CA ILE A 46 4.23 16.68 3.90
C ILE A 46 3.12 17.73 3.95
N ASP A 47 3.49 18.97 4.21
CA ASP A 47 2.59 20.09 4.40
C ASP A 47 2.55 20.99 3.16
N GLY A 48 1.47 21.75 2.98
CA GLY A 48 1.20 22.60 1.83
C GLY A 48 0.02 22.10 0.99
N GLU A 49 -0.41 22.86 0.00
CA GLU A 49 -1.45 22.44 -0.93
C GLU A 49 -0.90 21.43 -1.94
N LEU A 50 -1.78 20.55 -2.47
CA LEU A 50 -1.41 19.65 -3.55
C LEU A 50 -1.16 20.47 -4.81
N GLY A 51 0.08 20.53 -5.26
CA GLY A 51 0.50 21.34 -6.40
C GLY A 51 1.98 21.19 -6.68
N GLU A 52 2.68 22.30 -6.88
CA GLU A 52 4.11 22.30 -7.15
C GLU A 52 4.92 21.92 -5.90
N PRO A 53 5.86 20.95 -6.00
CA PRO A 53 6.69 20.53 -4.88
C PRO A 53 7.46 21.65 -4.18
N SER A 54 7.76 22.75 -4.88
CA SER A 54 8.44 23.93 -4.33
C SER A 54 7.59 24.68 -3.29
N GLU A 55 6.26 24.51 -3.29
CA GLU A 55 5.33 25.14 -2.36
C GLU A 55 5.01 24.22 -1.16
N MET A 56 5.58 23.03 -1.15
CA MET A 56 5.36 22.02 -0.12
C MET A 56 6.60 21.86 0.76
N THR A 57 6.37 21.51 2.03
CA THR A 57 7.43 21.32 3.03
C THR A 57 7.35 19.93 3.64
N ALA A 58 8.50 19.27 3.75
CA ALA A 58 8.67 18.03 4.48
C ALA A 58 9.17 18.33 5.90
N ARG A 59 8.33 18.09 6.94
CA ARG A 59 8.71 18.23 8.36
C ARG A 59 9.02 16.85 8.94
N GLU A 60 10.22 16.69 9.46
CA GLU A 60 10.69 15.42 10.00
C GLU A 60 9.89 14.94 11.21
N ILE A 61 9.47 13.69 11.15
CA ILE A 61 8.88 12.93 12.26
C ILE A 61 10.02 12.21 12.99
N ALA A 62 10.08 12.35 14.32
CA ALA A 62 11.20 11.86 15.13
C ALA A 62 11.34 10.33 15.14
N GLU A 63 10.23 9.62 14.97
CA GLU A 63 10.17 8.16 15.04
C GLU A 63 9.40 7.59 13.86
N HIS A 64 8.76 6.44 14.05
CA HIS A 64 7.87 5.86 13.04
C HIS A 64 6.48 6.54 13.03
N PRO A 65 5.72 6.47 11.94
CA PRO A 65 4.46 7.21 11.80
C PRO A 65 3.24 6.54 12.50
N PHE A 66 3.44 5.43 13.22
CA PHE A 66 2.35 4.68 13.87
C PHE A 66 2.07 5.22 15.27
N GLY A 67 1.15 6.13 15.42
CA GLY A 67 0.79 6.77 16.67
C GLY A 67 0.68 8.28 16.53
N THR A 68 0.79 9.00 17.64
CA THR A 68 0.83 10.48 17.61
C THR A 68 2.22 10.93 17.18
N PRO A 69 2.37 11.55 16.00
CA PRO A 69 3.69 11.97 15.53
C PRO A 69 4.30 13.04 16.43
N THR A 70 5.59 12.91 16.72
CA THR A 70 6.42 13.95 17.31
C THR A 70 7.40 14.47 16.27
N PHE A 71 7.71 15.77 16.28
CA PHE A 71 8.57 16.41 15.28
C PHE A 71 9.93 16.75 15.87
N THR A 72 10.99 16.58 15.06
CA THR A 72 12.36 16.94 15.46
C THR A 72 12.64 18.44 15.40
N GLY A 73 11.79 19.19 14.67
CA GLY A 73 12.02 20.59 14.33
C GLY A 73 12.76 20.80 13.00
N ARG A 74 13.32 19.73 12.39
CA ARG A 74 13.93 19.81 11.05
C ARG A 74 12.86 19.81 9.95
N SER A 75 13.10 20.61 8.91
CA SER A 75 12.23 20.69 7.76
C SER A 75 13.00 21.08 6.50
N TRP A 76 12.49 20.68 5.34
CA TRP A 76 13.07 20.94 4.03
C TRP A 76 11.96 21.31 3.03
N PRO A 77 12.21 22.18 2.04
CA PRO A 77 11.36 22.23 0.86
C PRO A 77 11.24 20.83 0.26
N LEU A 78 10.05 20.43 -0.17
CA LEU A 78 9.84 19.09 -0.75
C LEU A 78 10.67 18.87 -2.02
N ALA A 79 10.94 19.96 -2.76
CA ALA A 79 11.79 19.94 -3.95
C ALA A 79 13.25 19.59 -3.65
N ASP A 80 13.75 19.81 -2.43
CA ASP A 80 15.13 19.58 -2.01
C ASP A 80 15.38 18.17 -1.45
N VAL A 81 14.34 17.35 -1.36
CA VAL A 81 14.41 15.98 -0.85
C VAL A 81 13.86 14.99 -1.87
N ARG A 82 14.32 13.75 -1.79
CA ARG A 82 13.78 12.67 -2.62
C ARG A 82 12.74 11.87 -1.85
N LEU A 83 11.53 11.77 -2.39
CA LEU A 83 10.51 10.86 -1.87
C LEU A 83 10.94 9.40 -2.11
N LEU A 84 10.78 8.59 -1.09
CA LEU A 84 10.96 7.14 -1.10
C LEU A 84 9.58 6.46 -1.03
N ALA A 85 9.53 5.14 -1.16
CA ALA A 85 8.32 4.41 -0.79
C ALA A 85 7.91 4.81 0.64
N PRO A 86 6.65 5.24 0.86
CA PRO A 86 6.26 5.90 2.11
C PRO A 86 6.27 4.97 3.32
N ILE A 87 6.36 3.66 3.08
CA ILE A 87 6.43 2.65 4.13
C ILE A 87 7.34 1.49 3.70
N LEU A 88 7.91 0.81 4.70
CA LEU A 88 8.63 -0.46 4.54
C LEU A 88 7.72 -1.58 5.04
N ALA A 89 6.92 -2.14 4.15
CA ALA A 89 5.97 -3.19 4.49
C ALA A 89 6.69 -4.52 4.81
N SER A 90 6.17 -5.25 5.79
CA SER A 90 6.61 -6.63 6.03
C SER A 90 6.11 -7.56 4.92
N LYS A 91 4.93 -7.28 4.39
CA LYS A 91 4.32 -7.94 3.25
C LYS A 91 3.40 -6.99 2.48
N VAL A 92 3.18 -7.30 1.22
CA VAL A 92 2.17 -6.66 0.37
C VAL A 92 1.15 -7.72 0.00
N VAL A 93 -0.08 -7.57 0.46
CA VAL A 93 -1.20 -8.43 0.09
C VAL A 93 -1.96 -7.74 -1.02
N CYS A 94 -2.21 -8.43 -2.11
CA CYS A 94 -2.89 -7.88 -3.28
C CYS A 94 -4.21 -8.62 -3.52
N VAL A 95 -5.22 -7.90 -3.98
CA VAL A 95 -6.54 -8.45 -4.32
C VAL A 95 -6.66 -8.49 -5.84
N GLY A 96 -6.73 -9.67 -6.40
CA GLY A 96 -6.98 -9.86 -7.83
C GLY A 96 -8.47 -9.90 -8.15
N LYS A 97 -8.83 -9.46 -9.38
CA LYS A 97 -10.19 -9.56 -9.91
C LYS A 97 -11.25 -8.82 -9.08
N ASN A 98 -10.96 -7.60 -8.66
CA ASN A 98 -11.86 -6.82 -7.80
C ASN A 98 -12.69 -5.74 -8.53
N TYR A 99 -12.62 -5.69 -9.88
CA TYR A 99 -13.45 -4.81 -10.71
C TYR A 99 -14.11 -5.62 -11.84
N ALA A 100 -15.41 -5.49 -11.98
CA ALA A 100 -16.18 -6.30 -12.94
C ALA A 100 -15.71 -6.09 -14.39
N ASP A 101 -15.46 -4.84 -14.78
CA ASP A 101 -15.03 -4.49 -16.14
C ASP A 101 -13.62 -5.04 -16.44
N HIS A 102 -12.71 -4.99 -15.46
CA HIS A 102 -11.38 -5.60 -15.59
C HIS A 102 -11.46 -7.13 -15.76
N ILE A 103 -12.35 -7.79 -15.03
CA ILE A 103 -12.57 -9.23 -15.15
C ILE A 103 -13.10 -9.57 -16.56
N ALA A 104 -14.04 -8.77 -17.08
CA ALA A 104 -14.57 -8.94 -18.43
C ALA A 104 -13.49 -8.74 -19.51
N GLU A 105 -12.64 -7.71 -19.35
CA GLU A 105 -11.47 -7.44 -20.20
C GLU A 105 -10.50 -8.64 -20.25
N MET A 106 -10.29 -9.32 -19.11
CA MET A 106 -9.41 -10.49 -18.99
C MET A 106 -10.12 -11.82 -19.32
N GLY A 107 -11.39 -11.79 -19.71
CA GLY A 107 -12.14 -12.99 -20.14
C GLY A 107 -12.52 -13.93 -18.98
N GLY A 108 -12.66 -13.41 -17.76
CA GLY A 108 -12.97 -14.18 -16.55
C GLY A 108 -14.42 -14.07 -16.08
N ARG A 109 -14.67 -14.65 -14.89
CA ARG A 109 -15.89 -14.46 -14.11
C ARG A 109 -15.53 -13.88 -12.74
N PRO A 110 -16.42 -13.05 -12.15
CA PRO A 110 -16.22 -12.58 -10.78
C PRO A 110 -16.09 -13.75 -9.80
N PRO A 111 -15.04 -13.77 -8.96
CA PRO A 111 -14.93 -14.74 -7.88
C PRO A 111 -15.96 -14.47 -6.78
N ALA A 112 -16.39 -15.50 -6.06
CA ALA A 112 -17.29 -15.34 -4.92
C ALA A 112 -16.60 -14.68 -3.73
N ASP A 113 -15.32 -15.01 -3.52
CA ASP A 113 -14.48 -14.51 -2.44
C ASP A 113 -13.29 -13.72 -2.99
N PRO A 114 -12.69 -12.81 -2.23
CA PRO A 114 -11.49 -12.08 -2.64
C PRO A 114 -10.33 -13.03 -3.00
N VAL A 115 -9.82 -12.94 -4.21
CA VAL A 115 -8.62 -13.67 -4.63
C VAL A 115 -7.41 -12.90 -4.16
N ILE A 116 -6.62 -13.46 -3.24
CA ILE A 116 -5.44 -12.79 -2.71
C ILE A 116 -4.15 -13.46 -3.16
N PHE A 117 -3.10 -12.66 -3.29
CA PHE A 117 -1.73 -13.08 -3.51
C PHE A 117 -0.76 -12.12 -2.82
N LEU A 118 0.52 -12.48 -2.78
CA LEU A 118 1.55 -11.68 -2.12
C LEU A 118 2.56 -11.18 -3.14
N LYS A 119 3.02 -9.93 -2.96
CA LYS A 119 4.26 -9.43 -3.56
C LYS A 119 5.34 -9.36 -2.47
N PRO A 120 6.60 -9.72 -2.77
CA PRO A 120 7.69 -9.56 -1.83
C PRO A 120 7.93 -8.07 -1.54
N ASN A 121 8.40 -7.75 -0.35
CA ASN A 121 8.72 -6.38 0.04
C ASN A 121 9.87 -5.78 -0.81
N THR A 122 10.73 -6.62 -1.39
CA THR A 122 11.80 -6.19 -2.32
C THR A 122 11.28 -5.67 -3.66
N ALA A 123 10.01 -5.95 -4.00
CA ALA A 123 9.36 -5.38 -5.17
C ALA A 123 8.99 -3.90 -4.99
N ILE A 124 8.93 -3.40 -3.75
CA ILE A 124 8.47 -2.04 -3.43
C ILE A 124 9.50 -1.00 -3.89
N ILE A 125 9.03 0.00 -4.64
CA ILE A 125 9.78 1.20 -4.99
C ILE A 125 8.93 2.45 -4.73
N GLY A 126 9.60 3.58 -4.53
CA GLY A 126 8.95 4.89 -4.34
C GLY A 126 8.76 5.66 -5.65
N PRO A 127 8.23 6.90 -5.54
CA PRO A 127 8.06 7.80 -6.67
C PRO A 127 9.37 8.03 -7.43
N ASN A 128 9.27 8.25 -8.74
CA ASN A 128 10.38 8.54 -9.65
C ASN A 128 11.47 7.46 -9.71
N THR A 129 11.29 6.33 -9.00
CA THR A 129 12.20 5.18 -9.12
C THR A 129 11.79 4.34 -10.32
N PRO A 130 12.74 3.92 -11.21
CA PRO A 130 12.40 3.20 -12.42
C PRO A 130 11.77 1.83 -12.16
N ILE A 131 10.67 1.52 -12.85
CA ILE A 131 10.17 0.16 -13.03
C ILE A 131 11.12 -0.55 -13.99
N ARG A 132 11.75 -1.65 -13.56
CA ARG A 132 12.76 -2.38 -14.34
C ARG A 132 12.14 -3.62 -14.98
N LEU A 133 11.88 -3.54 -16.28
CA LEU A 133 11.35 -4.68 -17.03
C LEU A 133 12.40 -5.79 -17.14
N PRO A 134 12.09 -7.04 -16.72
CA PRO A 134 13.02 -8.15 -16.90
C PRO A 134 13.16 -8.52 -18.39
N ALA A 135 14.34 -9.01 -18.78
CA ALA A 135 14.62 -9.38 -20.18
C ALA A 135 13.77 -10.55 -20.70
N ASN A 136 13.24 -11.38 -19.78
CA ASN A 136 12.50 -12.61 -20.05
C ASN A 136 11.00 -12.51 -19.70
N ALA A 137 10.45 -11.31 -19.63
CA ALA A 137 9.03 -11.09 -19.36
C ALA A 137 8.42 -10.14 -20.41
N SER A 138 7.37 -10.56 -21.08
CA SER A 138 6.61 -9.77 -22.06
C SER A 138 5.27 -10.41 -22.39
N PRO A 139 4.15 -9.65 -22.41
CA PRO A 139 4.09 -8.25 -22.05
C PRO A 139 4.10 -8.03 -20.54
N VAL A 140 4.61 -6.86 -20.11
CA VAL A 140 4.48 -6.38 -18.74
C VAL A 140 3.47 -5.25 -18.71
N HIS A 141 2.47 -5.34 -17.82
CA HIS A 141 1.38 -4.38 -17.71
C HIS A 141 1.47 -3.57 -16.42
N PHE A 142 0.99 -2.32 -16.46
CA PHE A 142 0.67 -1.54 -15.27
C PHE A 142 -0.72 -1.93 -14.73
N GLU A 143 -0.94 -1.73 -13.45
CA GLU A 143 -2.22 -1.87 -12.75
C GLU A 143 -2.30 -0.81 -11.65
N GLY A 144 -2.99 0.33 -11.91
CA GLY A 144 -3.20 1.40 -10.93
C GLY A 144 -4.22 0.97 -9.87
N GLU A 145 -3.88 1.15 -8.60
CA GLU A 145 -4.69 0.69 -7.47
C GLU A 145 -4.68 1.66 -6.29
N LEU A 146 -5.82 1.74 -5.58
CA LEU A 146 -5.81 2.24 -4.21
C LEU A 146 -5.04 1.25 -3.33
N ALA A 147 -4.17 1.76 -2.48
CA ALA A 147 -3.43 0.96 -1.51
C ALA A 147 -3.79 1.37 -0.07
N ILE A 148 -4.09 0.38 0.77
CA ILE A 148 -4.37 0.55 2.19
C ILE A 148 -3.07 0.31 2.96
N VAL A 149 -2.77 1.16 3.94
CA VAL A 149 -1.66 0.97 4.88
C VAL A 149 -2.22 0.61 6.25
N ILE A 150 -1.83 -0.53 6.78
CA ILE A 150 -2.27 -0.99 8.10
C ILE A 150 -1.57 -0.17 9.20
N GLY A 151 -2.35 0.29 10.18
CA GLY A 151 -1.87 1.16 11.27
C GLY A 151 -1.56 0.43 12.56
N ARG A 152 -2.22 -0.70 12.80
CA ARG A 152 -2.03 -1.51 14.02
C ARG A 152 -2.12 -3.00 13.72
N ALA A 153 -1.45 -3.81 14.55
CA ALA A 153 -1.54 -5.26 14.42
C ALA A 153 -2.98 -5.73 14.65
N CYS A 154 -3.51 -6.51 13.70
CA CYS A 154 -4.89 -6.98 13.75
C CYS A 154 -5.04 -8.37 13.13
N LYS A 155 -6.05 -9.10 13.62
CA LYS A 155 -6.43 -10.45 13.22
C LYS A 155 -7.92 -10.61 13.44
N ASP A 156 -8.62 -11.31 12.55
CA ASP A 156 -10.05 -11.59 12.62
C ASP A 156 -10.91 -10.30 12.83
N VAL A 157 -10.63 -9.27 12.00
CA VAL A 157 -11.27 -7.96 12.08
C VAL A 157 -12.60 -7.98 11.34
N PRO A 158 -13.76 -7.69 11.99
CA PRO A 158 -15.01 -7.50 11.27
C PRO A 158 -14.95 -6.32 10.28
N ALA A 159 -15.61 -6.43 9.12
CA ALA A 159 -15.62 -5.38 8.09
C ALA A 159 -15.96 -3.99 8.64
N ALA A 160 -16.95 -3.88 9.52
CA ALA A 160 -17.37 -2.62 10.13
C ALA A 160 -16.32 -1.98 11.06
N GLN A 161 -15.26 -2.71 11.44
CA GLN A 161 -14.16 -2.24 12.28
C GLN A 161 -12.83 -2.11 11.49
N ALA A 162 -12.85 -2.34 10.18
CA ALA A 162 -11.66 -2.32 9.34
C ALA A 162 -10.93 -0.98 9.42
N VAL A 163 -11.67 0.12 9.35
CA VAL A 163 -11.15 1.50 9.36
C VAL A 163 -10.33 1.80 10.62
N ASP A 164 -10.68 1.21 11.77
CA ASP A 164 -9.97 1.41 13.03
C ASP A 164 -8.54 0.84 13.00
N ASN A 165 -8.22 0.01 12.03
CA ASN A 165 -6.94 -0.67 11.88
C ASN A 165 -6.09 -0.09 10.73
N ILE A 166 -6.64 0.86 9.97
CA ILE A 166 -5.99 1.51 8.84
C ILE A 166 -5.24 2.76 9.32
N LEU A 167 -3.98 2.92 8.94
CA LEU A 167 -3.22 4.17 9.12
C LEU A 167 -3.66 5.21 8.11
N GLY A 168 -3.90 4.81 6.89
CA GLY A 168 -4.27 5.69 5.78
C GLY A 168 -4.17 4.98 4.44
N TYR A 169 -4.20 5.78 3.39
CA TYR A 169 -4.29 5.34 2.00
C TYR A 169 -3.15 5.93 1.17
N THR A 170 -2.75 5.19 0.16
CA THR A 170 -1.72 5.61 -0.80
C THR A 170 -2.03 5.02 -2.17
N ILE A 171 -1.20 5.27 -3.17
CA ILE A 171 -1.32 4.72 -4.51
C ILE A 171 -0.37 3.54 -4.65
N GLY A 172 -0.83 2.47 -5.30
CA GLY A 172 -0.02 1.33 -5.71
C GLY A 172 -0.07 1.08 -7.21
N ASN A 173 0.97 0.45 -7.75
CA ASN A 173 0.98 -0.09 -9.10
C ASN A 173 1.35 -1.57 -9.02
N ASP A 174 0.39 -2.46 -9.30
CA ASP A 174 0.59 -3.90 -9.28
C ASP A 174 1.15 -4.39 -10.62
N VAL A 175 2.39 -4.01 -10.93
CA VAL A 175 3.07 -4.35 -12.18
C VAL A 175 3.11 -5.86 -12.37
N SER A 176 2.75 -6.32 -13.59
CA SER A 176 2.44 -7.72 -13.89
C SER A 176 3.06 -8.21 -15.18
N ALA A 177 3.86 -9.29 -15.13
CA ALA A 177 4.35 -10.01 -16.31
C ALA A 177 3.27 -11.02 -16.76
N ARG A 178 2.53 -10.71 -17.82
CA ARG A 178 1.33 -11.48 -18.24
C ARG A 178 1.64 -12.87 -18.75
N ASP A 179 2.73 -13.02 -19.47
CA ASP A 179 3.22 -14.33 -19.93
C ASP A 179 3.47 -15.29 -18.77
N GLN A 180 4.12 -14.79 -17.71
CA GLN A 180 4.42 -15.58 -16.51
C GLN A 180 3.16 -15.81 -15.67
N GLN A 181 2.24 -14.83 -15.60
CA GLN A 181 0.97 -14.97 -14.91
C GLN A 181 0.11 -16.10 -15.50
N GLN A 182 0.14 -16.25 -16.83
CA GLN A 182 -0.60 -17.28 -17.53
C GLN A 182 0.09 -18.66 -17.43
N SER A 183 1.42 -18.70 -17.56
CA SER A 183 2.17 -19.95 -17.62
C SER A 183 2.28 -20.65 -16.26
N ASP A 184 2.40 -19.90 -15.16
CA ASP A 184 2.74 -20.47 -13.86
C ASP A 184 1.52 -20.93 -13.05
N GLY A 185 0.32 -20.45 -13.36
CA GLY A 185 -0.90 -20.69 -12.57
C GLY A 185 -0.88 -20.07 -11.18
N GLN A 186 0.29 -19.80 -10.60
CA GLN A 186 0.53 -19.13 -9.33
C GLN A 186 1.33 -17.84 -9.59
N TRP A 187 0.88 -16.71 -9.07
CA TRP A 187 1.28 -15.38 -9.56
C TRP A 187 2.57 -14.81 -8.95
N THR A 188 3.22 -15.50 -8.03
CA THR A 188 4.39 -14.97 -7.30
C THR A 188 5.49 -14.48 -8.24
N ARG A 189 5.87 -15.23 -9.28
CA ARG A 189 6.90 -14.81 -10.23
C ARG A 189 6.43 -13.63 -11.08
N ALA A 190 5.22 -13.71 -11.63
CA ALA A 190 4.66 -12.68 -12.50
C ALA A 190 4.52 -11.31 -11.82
N LYS A 191 4.26 -11.30 -10.53
CA LYS A 191 3.95 -10.14 -9.69
C LYS A 191 5.11 -9.72 -8.77
N GLY A 192 6.10 -10.59 -8.56
CA GLY A 192 7.12 -10.46 -7.52
C GLY A 192 8.50 -10.01 -8.01
N HIS A 193 8.67 -9.62 -9.26
CA HIS A 193 9.96 -9.06 -9.70
C HIS A 193 10.32 -7.80 -8.90
N ASP A 194 11.60 -7.57 -8.67
CA ASP A 194 12.08 -6.31 -8.11
C ASP A 194 11.50 -5.14 -8.90
N THR A 195 11.08 -4.09 -8.20
CA THR A 195 10.45 -2.87 -8.75
C THR A 195 9.01 -3.02 -9.25
N PHE A 196 8.39 -4.19 -9.13
CA PHE A 196 7.01 -4.43 -9.61
C PHE A 196 5.92 -3.98 -8.63
N CYS A 197 6.28 -3.21 -7.60
CA CYS A 197 5.34 -2.62 -6.65
C CYS A 197 5.70 -1.14 -6.37
N PRO A 198 5.54 -0.23 -7.34
CA PRO A 198 5.58 1.21 -7.05
C PRO A 198 4.51 1.59 -6.03
N VAL A 199 4.88 2.37 -5.00
CA VAL A 199 3.97 2.84 -3.93
C VAL A 199 4.31 4.29 -3.56
N GLY A 200 3.29 5.11 -3.41
CA GLY A 200 3.43 6.52 -3.01
C GLY A 200 2.33 7.43 -3.57
N PRO A 201 2.53 8.73 -3.59
CA PRO A 201 3.76 9.45 -3.19
C PRO A 201 3.95 9.51 -1.66
N TRP A 202 2.88 9.49 -0.89
CA TRP A 202 2.78 9.51 0.57
C TRP A 202 1.55 8.75 1.04
N ILE A 203 1.40 8.58 2.34
CA ILE A 203 0.20 8.04 2.98
C ILE A 203 -0.67 9.22 3.41
N VAL A 204 -1.96 9.23 3.08
CA VAL A 204 -2.95 10.18 3.59
C VAL A 204 -3.72 9.50 4.71
N THR A 205 -3.61 10.03 5.93
CA THR A 205 -4.18 9.40 7.13
C THR A 205 -5.68 9.64 7.29
N ASP A 206 -6.18 10.74 6.73
CA ASP A 206 -7.60 11.09 6.67
C ASP A 206 -7.88 11.74 5.31
N LEU A 207 -8.72 11.12 4.52
CA LEU A 207 -9.08 11.57 3.17
C LEU A 207 -10.19 12.65 3.17
N ALA A 208 -10.76 13.00 4.33
CA ALA A 208 -11.83 14.03 4.34
C ALA A 208 -11.43 15.27 3.54
N PRO A 209 -12.33 15.85 2.71
CA PRO A 209 -13.76 15.52 2.61
C PRO A 209 -14.09 14.34 1.67
N PHE A 210 -13.10 13.65 1.11
CA PHE A 210 -13.30 12.51 0.19
C PHE A 210 -13.61 11.21 0.95
N ASP A 211 -14.39 10.34 0.33
CA ASP A 211 -14.68 9.00 0.83
C ASP A 211 -13.76 7.96 0.14
N PRO A 212 -12.94 7.21 0.87
CA PRO A 212 -12.10 6.17 0.28
C PRO A 212 -12.89 5.11 -0.49
N ALA A 213 -14.18 4.96 -0.21
CA ALA A 213 -15.07 4.07 -0.96
C ALA A 213 -15.50 4.65 -2.32
N ASP A 214 -15.28 5.93 -2.61
CA ASP A 214 -15.68 6.56 -3.88
C ASP A 214 -14.67 7.61 -4.36
N LEU A 215 -13.42 7.20 -4.61
CA LEU A 215 -12.36 8.04 -5.15
C LEU A 215 -12.21 7.84 -6.65
N GLU A 216 -11.93 8.93 -7.38
CA GLU A 216 -11.49 8.83 -8.76
C GLU A 216 -10.06 8.26 -8.82
N LEU A 217 -9.87 7.25 -9.69
CA LEU A 217 -8.58 6.68 -10.04
C LEU A 217 -8.34 6.87 -11.54
N ARG A 218 -7.18 7.41 -11.88
CA ARG A 218 -6.77 7.64 -13.26
C ARG A 218 -5.33 7.21 -13.47
N THR A 219 -5.08 6.37 -14.48
CA THR A 219 -3.73 5.99 -14.91
C THR A 219 -3.44 6.56 -16.30
N VAL A 220 -2.28 7.20 -16.42
CA VAL A 220 -1.78 7.82 -17.65
C VAL A 220 -0.46 7.19 -18.01
N VAL A 221 -0.28 6.82 -19.28
CA VAL A 221 1.01 6.37 -19.85
C VAL A 221 1.38 7.30 -20.98
N ASN A 222 2.52 7.99 -20.88
CA ASN A 222 3.03 8.94 -21.87
C ASN A 222 2.03 10.04 -22.28
N GLY A 223 1.20 10.51 -21.33
CA GLY A 223 0.16 11.52 -21.57
C GLY A 223 -1.20 10.95 -21.95
N ASP A 224 -1.30 9.68 -22.34
CA ASP A 224 -2.57 9.03 -22.69
C ASP A 224 -3.24 8.44 -21.45
N VAL A 225 -4.53 8.74 -21.26
CA VAL A 225 -5.36 8.11 -20.23
C VAL A 225 -5.65 6.67 -20.62
N LYS A 226 -5.24 5.74 -19.74
CA LYS A 226 -5.45 4.29 -19.95
C LYS A 226 -6.51 3.72 -18.99
N GLN A 227 -6.51 4.14 -17.74
CA GLN A 227 -7.53 3.76 -16.76
C GLN A 227 -8.22 5.01 -16.23
N HIS A 228 -9.54 4.94 -16.08
CA HIS A 228 -10.35 5.98 -15.45
C HIS A 228 -11.57 5.32 -14.82
N ALA A 229 -11.60 5.27 -13.50
CA ALA A 229 -12.65 4.58 -12.74
C ALA A 229 -12.81 5.18 -11.35
N ARG A 230 -13.78 4.70 -10.60
CA ARG A 230 -13.96 5.04 -9.18
C ARG A 230 -13.80 3.81 -8.30
N THR A 231 -13.32 4.01 -7.08
CA THR A 231 -13.16 2.92 -6.10
C THR A 231 -14.50 2.30 -5.69
N SER A 232 -15.62 3.02 -5.85
CA SER A 232 -16.98 2.50 -5.64
C SER A 232 -17.37 1.35 -6.60
N LEU A 233 -16.59 1.12 -7.66
CA LEU A 233 -16.78 0.00 -8.58
C LEU A 233 -16.10 -1.30 -8.13
N MET A 234 -15.42 -1.29 -6.98
CA MET A 234 -14.85 -2.50 -6.38
C MET A 234 -15.96 -3.50 -6.04
N ILE A 235 -15.75 -4.78 -6.36
CA ILE A 235 -16.66 -5.88 -6.02
C ILE A 235 -16.65 -6.14 -4.51
N HIS A 236 -15.45 -6.19 -3.94
CA HIS A 236 -15.23 -6.30 -2.51
C HIS A 236 -14.69 -4.96 -2.01
N ASP A 237 -15.43 -4.31 -1.13
CA ASP A 237 -15.05 -3.02 -0.56
C ASP A 237 -13.87 -3.15 0.44
N ILE A 238 -13.38 -2.01 0.92
CA ILE A 238 -12.25 -1.92 1.85
C ILE A 238 -12.50 -2.75 3.12
N GLY A 239 -13.73 -2.70 3.65
CA GLY A 239 -14.11 -3.43 4.86
C GLY A 239 -14.03 -4.95 4.66
N ALA A 240 -14.65 -5.43 3.59
CA ALA A 240 -14.65 -6.85 3.22
C ALA A 240 -13.23 -7.38 2.92
N ILE A 241 -12.39 -6.57 2.26
CA ILE A 241 -11.00 -6.93 1.98
C ILE A 241 -10.20 -7.12 3.29
N VAL A 242 -10.30 -6.16 4.22
CA VAL A 242 -9.56 -6.23 5.50
C VAL A 242 -10.07 -7.39 6.35
N GLU A 243 -11.39 -7.60 6.42
CA GLU A 243 -12.01 -8.75 7.11
C GLU A 243 -11.47 -10.06 6.57
N TRP A 244 -11.55 -10.25 5.23
CA TRP A 244 -11.10 -11.47 4.57
C TRP A 244 -9.62 -11.76 4.81
N ILE A 245 -8.75 -10.79 4.58
CA ILE A 245 -7.31 -10.97 4.75
C ILE A 245 -6.94 -11.20 6.21
N SER A 246 -7.54 -10.43 7.13
CA SER A 246 -7.25 -10.59 8.56
C SER A 246 -7.76 -11.91 9.13
N ALA A 247 -8.79 -12.53 8.54
CA ALA A 247 -9.23 -13.88 8.90
C ALA A 247 -8.21 -14.97 8.49
N ILE A 248 -7.41 -14.72 7.45
CA ILE A 248 -6.39 -15.66 6.95
C ILE A 248 -5.06 -15.47 7.70
N MET A 249 -4.57 -14.24 7.79
CA MET A 249 -3.25 -13.91 8.34
C MET A 249 -3.28 -12.65 9.21
N THR A 250 -2.41 -12.58 10.21
CA THR A 250 -2.21 -11.36 10.99
C THR A 250 -1.63 -10.26 10.09
N LEU A 251 -2.27 -9.09 10.13
CA LEU A 251 -1.76 -7.86 9.53
C LEU A 251 -0.96 -7.08 10.56
N LEU A 252 0.17 -6.52 10.15
CA LEU A 252 1.09 -5.75 11.00
C LEU A 252 1.09 -4.27 10.61
N PRO A 253 1.46 -3.34 11.53
CA PRO A 253 1.64 -1.94 11.17
C PRO A 253 2.60 -1.79 10.00
N GLY A 254 2.18 -1.05 8.98
CA GLY A 254 2.94 -0.85 7.75
C GLY A 254 2.73 -1.88 6.66
N ASP A 255 2.00 -2.98 6.90
CA ASP A 255 1.60 -3.87 5.81
C ASP A 255 0.74 -3.12 4.80
N LEU A 256 0.92 -3.48 3.53
CA LEU A 256 0.20 -2.90 2.41
C LEU A 256 -0.87 -3.88 1.91
N ILE A 257 -2.04 -3.35 1.55
CA ILE A 257 -3.05 -4.06 0.80
C ILE A 257 -3.32 -3.30 -0.49
N LEU A 258 -3.04 -3.90 -1.64
CA LEU A 258 -3.45 -3.41 -2.96
C LEU A 258 -4.85 -3.92 -3.24
N THR A 259 -5.80 -3.03 -3.56
CA THR A 259 -7.24 -3.34 -3.54
C THR A 259 -7.79 -3.86 -4.85
N GLY A 260 -6.94 -4.01 -5.87
CA GLY A 260 -7.34 -4.38 -7.22
C GLY A 260 -7.41 -3.19 -8.17
N THR A 261 -7.29 -3.48 -9.46
CA THR A 261 -7.22 -2.50 -10.55
C THR A 261 -8.48 -2.52 -11.40
N PRO A 262 -8.94 -1.36 -11.91
CA PRO A 262 -10.02 -1.29 -12.90
C PRO A 262 -9.56 -1.71 -14.31
N ALA A 263 -10.49 -1.79 -15.25
CA ALA A 263 -10.20 -2.00 -16.67
C ALA A 263 -9.30 -0.92 -17.27
N GLY A 264 -8.69 -1.23 -18.41
CA GLY A 264 -7.75 -0.35 -19.13
C GLY A 264 -6.28 -0.64 -18.84
N VAL A 265 -5.98 -1.82 -18.26
CA VAL A 265 -4.60 -2.28 -18.09
C VAL A 265 -3.93 -2.49 -19.46
N GLY A 266 -2.64 -2.23 -19.54
CA GLY A 266 -1.93 -2.35 -20.82
C GLY A 266 -0.43 -2.47 -20.68
N PRO A 267 0.26 -2.80 -21.77
CA PRO A 267 1.71 -2.97 -21.76
C PRO A 267 2.43 -1.66 -21.48
N ILE A 268 3.60 -1.80 -20.85
CA ILE A 268 4.59 -0.75 -20.67
C ILE A 268 5.93 -1.21 -21.25
N GLU A 269 6.62 -0.27 -21.88
CA GLU A 269 7.87 -0.53 -22.59
C GLU A 269 9.01 0.38 -22.06
N ASP A 270 10.21 0.11 -22.54
CA ASP A 270 11.39 0.93 -22.23
C ASP A 270 11.20 2.39 -22.66
N GLY A 271 11.44 3.33 -21.77
CA GLY A 271 11.26 4.76 -21.99
C GLY A 271 9.88 5.30 -21.65
N ASP A 272 8.90 4.44 -21.32
CA ASP A 272 7.58 4.89 -20.89
C ASP A 272 7.61 5.58 -19.53
N THR A 273 6.58 6.38 -19.27
CA THR A 273 6.30 6.96 -17.96
C THR A 273 4.86 6.64 -17.57
N VAL A 274 4.70 6.00 -16.42
CA VAL A 274 3.39 5.66 -15.83
C VAL A 274 3.10 6.63 -14.70
N SER A 275 1.94 7.30 -14.76
CA SER A 275 1.44 8.19 -13.69
C SER A 275 0.06 7.73 -13.26
N ILE A 276 -0.10 7.46 -11.97
CA ILE A 276 -1.37 7.05 -11.37
C ILE A 276 -1.78 8.16 -10.40
N THR A 277 -2.96 8.71 -10.61
CA THR A 277 -3.55 9.77 -9.76
C THR A 277 -4.77 9.20 -9.06
N ILE A 278 -4.87 9.43 -7.75
CA ILE A 278 -6.08 9.14 -6.96
C ILE A 278 -6.51 10.40 -6.23
N GLU A 279 -7.78 10.70 -6.34
CA GLU A 279 -8.45 11.85 -5.71
C GLU A 279 -8.14 11.91 -4.21
N GLY A 280 -7.78 13.09 -3.70
CA GLY A 280 -7.40 13.30 -2.29
C GLY A 280 -6.01 12.80 -1.90
N ILE A 281 -5.34 11.98 -2.72
CA ILE A 281 -4.01 11.43 -2.42
C ILE A 281 -2.92 12.18 -3.21
N GLY A 282 -3.07 12.33 -4.52
CA GLY A 282 -2.07 12.93 -5.39
C GLY A 282 -1.67 12.01 -6.54
N THR A 283 -0.42 12.08 -6.99
CA THR A 283 0.06 11.34 -8.17
C THR A 283 1.35 10.56 -7.87
N LEU A 284 1.36 9.29 -8.21
CA LEU A 284 2.54 8.43 -8.22
C LEU A 284 3.05 8.29 -9.65
N THR A 285 4.27 8.74 -9.92
CA THR A 285 4.89 8.67 -11.25
C THR A 285 6.16 7.84 -11.21
N ASN A 286 6.31 6.92 -12.17
CA ASN A 286 7.49 6.10 -12.32
C ASN A 286 7.89 5.97 -13.80
N PRO A 287 9.16 6.21 -14.14
CA PRO A 287 9.70 5.88 -15.47
C PRO A 287 9.86 4.36 -15.60
N VAL A 288 9.85 3.88 -16.82
CA VAL A 288 10.04 2.47 -17.17
C VAL A 288 11.37 2.29 -17.88
N VAL A 289 12.15 1.29 -17.46
CA VAL A 289 13.42 0.95 -18.11
C VAL A 289 13.50 -0.56 -18.33
N ARG A 290 14.01 -0.96 -19.48
CA ARG A 290 14.29 -2.37 -19.74
C ARG A 290 15.74 -2.67 -19.37
N LYS A 291 15.94 -3.69 -18.54
CA LYS A 291 17.28 -4.17 -18.23
C LYS A 291 17.89 -4.69 -19.53
N GLY A 292 19.03 -4.11 -19.94
CA GLY A 292 19.76 -4.59 -21.12
C GLY A 292 19.97 -6.10 -21.06
N LYS A 293 19.93 -6.78 -22.20
CA LYS A 293 20.36 -8.18 -22.23
C LYS A 293 21.81 -8.22 -21.75
N PRO A 294 22.18 -9.20 -20.90
CA PRO A 294 23.57 -9.39 -20.48
C PRO A 294 24.51 -9.61 -21.65
#